data_c94dc793ab517232c012ad568246392d
#
_entry.id   c94dc793ab517232c012ad568246392d
#
_cell.length_a   1.000
_cell.length_b   1.000
_cell.length_c   1.000
_cell.angle_alpha   90.00
_cell.angle_beta   90.00
_cell.angle_gamma   90.00
#
_symmetry.space_group_name_H-M   'P 1'
#
loop_
_entity.id
_entity.type
_entity.pdbx_description
1 polymer ?
#
loop_
_entity_poly.entity_id
_entity_poly.type
_entity_poly.pdbx_seq_one_letter_code
_entity_poly.pdbx_strand_id
1 'polypeptide(L)'
;MRINKPIVNYKDWKTKVIIGYVLIIELFCVATTWILFVTVPQAMEEVHRSESSAVSQAEDDATSNASDSLQSEDTEQLSASANSMVGGSAYTMQAEDVARDQGNSLASIQVFGFGLLLAILLIAALLSYWSYSAALNSVERTERALASFMANSSHEMKTPVASIKLLSESIVIAANRGQVDYVKEFAHRIEQASGHLEKLVHDMLSITRTTAPLKVKTIEKESSLKGVRCNVLSALQEALSVQESIAENKGLLLRADFAKNIENVTVGLSELDFLTIVNNLVGNAIAYTDEGSVTVEAKYAKDSFTLRVSDTGCGISRSEQDRVFERFYRVESTRAAYAQGTGLGIPLVSSIVASVDGKITLESDLGEGSIFTVVLPATSERADTNRN
;
A
#
# COMPACT_ATOMS: atom_id res chain seq x y z
N MET A 1 23.39 -15.26 -27.76
CA MET A 1 22.13 -15.99 -27.55
C MET A 1 21.10 -14.95 -27.03
N ARG A 2 20.25 -14.45 -27.95
CA ARG A 2 19.23 -13.43 -27.64
C ARG A 2 18.04 -14.13 -27.00
N ILE A 3 17.84 -13.97 -25.71
CA ILE A 3 16.61 -14.42 -25.04
C ILE A 3 15.52 -13.37 -25.35
N ASN A 4 14.75 -13.63 -26.39
CA ASN A 4 13.53 -12.93 -26.71
C ASN A 4 12.45 -13.37 -25.67
N LYS A 5 12.39 -12.74 -24.51
CA LYS A 5 11.19 -12.83 -23.66
C LYS A 5 10.11 -11.97 -24.31
N PRO A 6 8.89 -12.50 -24.52
CA PRO A 6 7.79 -11.69 -25.01
C PRO A 6 7.54 -10.59 -23.97
N ILE A 7 7.72 -9.35 -24.40
CA ILE A 7 7.25 -8.18 -23.63
C ILE A 7 5.73 -8.34 -23.62
N VAL A 8 5.18 -8.84 -22.50
CA VAL A 8 3.74 -8.90 -22.30
C VAL A 8 3.25 -7.47 -22.44
N ASN A 9 2.51 -7.20 -23.50
CA ASN A 9 1.97 -5.88 -23.76
C ASN A 9 0.97 -5.59 -22.64
N TYR A 10 1.41 -4.84 -21.64
CA TYR A 10 0.67 -4.53 -20.41
C TYR A 10 -0.69 -3.86 -20.71
N LYS A 11 -0.77 -3.13 -21.82
CA LYS A 11 -2.01 -2.52 -22.32
C LYS A 11 -3.01 -3.59 -22.77
N ASP A 12 -2.54 -4.67 -23.34
CA ASP A 12 -3.34 -5.81 -23.81
C ASP A 12 -3.87 -6.65 -22.62
N TRP A 13 -3.08 -6.83 -21.57
CA TRP A 13 -3.50 -7.52 -20.36
C TRP A 13 -4.58 -6.74 -19.57
N LYS A 14 -4.44 -5.40 -19.45
CA LYS A 14 -5.46 -4.52 -18.86
C LYS A 14 -6.82 -4.68 -19.55
N THR A 15 -6.80 -4.65 -20.89
CA THR A 15 -8.01 -4.80 -21.71
C THR A 15 -8.65 -6.17 -21.50
N LYS A 16 -7.86 -7.24 -21.42
CA LYS A 16 -8.36 -8.61 -21.20
C LYS A 16 -8.99 -8.80 -19.83
N VAL A 17 -8.43 -8.20 -18.79
CA VAL A 17 -9.00 -8.24 -17.42
C VAL A 17 -10.33 -7.48 -17.36
N ILE A 18 -10.40 -6.29 -17.96
CA ILE A 18 -11.65 -5.51 -18.03
C ILE A 18 -12.73 -6.28 -18.80
N ILE A 19 -12.39 -6.83 -19.96
CA ILE A 19 -13.31 -7.64 -20.77
C ILE A 19 -13.78 -8.87 -19.97
N GLY A 20 -12.88 -9.54 -19.23
CA GLY A 20 -13.23 -10.68 -18.37
C GLY A 20 -14.23 -10.30 -17.27
N TYR A 21 -14.05 -9.16 -16.63
CA TYR A 21 -15.01 -8.66 -15.61
C TYR A 21 -16.37 -8.29 -16.22
N VAL A 22 -16.39 -7.62 -17.35
CA VAL A 22 -17.62 -7.28 -18.07
C VAL A 22 -18.38 -8.54 -18.47
N LEU A 23 -17.70 -9.54 -19.02
CA LEU A 23 -18.31 -10.82 -19.40
C LEU A 23 -18.89 -11.59 -18.21
N ILE A 24 -18.22 -11.57 -17.05
CA ILE A 24 -18.75 -12.21 -15.82
C ILE A 24 -20.02 -11.50 -15.35
N ILE A 25 -20.05 -10.16 -15.37
CA ILE A 25 -21.22 -9.36 -15.00
C ILE A 25 -22.37 -9.61 -15.97
N GLU A 26 -22.12 -9.64 -17.28
CA GLU A 26 -23.13 -9.96 -18.31
C GLU A 26 -23.70 -11.36 -18.12
N LEU A 27 -22.86 -12.36 -17.90
CA LEU A 27 -23.30 -13.76 -17.68
C LEU A 27 -24.18 -13.87 -16.43
N PHE A 28 -23.83 -13.15 -15.36
CA PHE A 28 -24.60 -13.13 -14.13
C PHE A 28 -25.95 -12.40 -14.33
N CYS A 29 -25.98 -11.28 -15.07
CA CYS A 29 -27.21 -10.60 -15.44
C CYS A 29 -28.14 -11.46 -16.30
N VAL A 30 -27.61 -12.18 -17.26
CA VAL A 30 -28.37 -13.11 -18.10
C VAL A 30 -28.95 -14.24 -17.27
N ALA A 31 -28.15 -14.85 -16.37
CA ALA A 31 -28.60 -15.94 -15.51
C ALA A 31 -29.71 -15.50 -14.54
N THR A 32 -29.58 -14.32 -13.93
CA THR A 32 -30.62 -13.77 -13.02
C THR A 32 -31.87 -13.37 -13.76
N THR A 33 -31.75 -12.82 -14.97
CA THR A 33 -32.88 -12.50 -15.83
C THR A 33 -33.63 -13.78 -16.25
N TRP A 34 -32.91 -14.83 -16.59
CA TRP A 34 -33.48 -16.15 -16.92
C TRP A 34 -34.27 -16.71 -15.74
N ILE A 35 -33.71 -16.73 -14.53
CA ILE A 35 -34.38 -17.22 -13.33
C ILE A 35 -35.67 -16.44 -13.04
N LEU A 36 -35.63 -15.11 -13.11
CA LEU A 36 -36.76 -14.25 -12.80
C LEU A 36 -37.85 -14.28 -13.88
N PHE A 37 -37.48 -14.32 -15.16
CA PHE A 37 -38.44 -14.22 -16.25
C PHE A 37 -38.98 -15.56 -16.76
N VAL A 38 -38.22 -16.65 -16.59
CA VAL A 38 -38.61 -17.97 -17.13
C VAL A 38 -39.08 -18.93 -16.04
N THR A 39 -38.34 -19.06 -14.94
CA THR A 39 -38.65 -20.04 -13.92
C THR A 39 -39.78 -19.61 -12.98
N VAL A 40 -39.83 -18.32 -12.62
CA VAL A 40 -40.88 -17.83 -11.69
C VAL A 40 -42.26 -17.82 -12.34
N PRO A 41 -42.48 -17.34 -13.57
CA PRO A 41 -43.79 -17.44 -14.22
C PRO A 41 -44.24 -18.87 -14.45
N GLN A 42 -43.35 -19.79 -14.84
CA GLN A 42 -43.71 -21.20 -15.02
C GLN A 42 -44.16 -21.86 -13.72
N ALA A 43 -43.47 -21.58 -12.61
CA ALA A 43 -43.90 -22.10 -11.29
C ALA A 43 -45.24 -21.52 -10.85
N MET A 44 -45.51 -20.25 -11.16
CA MET A 44 -46.83 -19.63 -10.89
C MET A 44 -47.96 -20.21 -11.76
N GLU A 45 -47.69 -20.49 -13.03
CA GLU A 45 -48.66 -21.10 -13.91
C GLU A 45 -49.01 -22.50 -13.48
N GLU A 46 -48.06 -23.27 -12.92
CA GLU A 46 -48.26 -24.60 -12.37
C GLU A 46 -49.11 -24.58 -11.08
N VAL A 47 -48.88 -23.57 -10.21
CA VAL A 47 -49.69 -23.33 -9.01
C VAL A 47 -51.12 -22.95 -9.40
N HIS A 48 -51.29 -22.04 -10.35
CA HIS A 48 -52.61 -21.59 -10.82
C HIS A 48 -53.39 -22.71 -11.51
N ARG A 49 -52.70 -23.59 -12.24
CA ARG A 49 -53.31 -24.77 -12.86
C ARG A 49 -53.73 -25.82 -11.79
N SER A 50 -52.98 -25.98 -10.73
CA SER A 50 -53.36 -26.88 -9.62
C SER A 50 -54.54 -26.35 -8.82
N GLU A 51 -54.63 -25.01 -8.61
CA GLU A 51 -55.81 -24.38 -7.96
C GLU A 51 -57.07 -24.46 -8.82
N SER A 52 -56.94 -24.20 -10.11
CA SER A 52 -58.10 -24.32 -11.01
C SER A 52 -58.63 -25.73 -11.16
N SER A 53 -57.73 -26.72 -11.11
CA SER A 53 -58.15 -28.13 -11.12
C SER A 53 -58.86 -28.55 -9.82
N ALA A 54 -58.41 -28.03 -8.67
CA ALA A 54 -59.04 -28.27 -7.38
C ALA A 54 -60.43 -27.62 -7.29
N VAL A 55 -60.60 -26.42 -7.86
CA VAL A 55 -61.89 -25.73 -7.94
C VAL A 55 -62.86 -26.50 -8.87
N SER A 56 -62.40 -26.93 -10.05
CA SER A 56 -63.20 -27.75 -10.97
C SER A 56 -63.64 -29.08 -10.37
N GLN A 57 -62.76 -29.74 -9.57
CA GLN A 57 -63.08 -30.98 -8.87
C GLN A 57 -64.14 -30.76 -7.76
N ALA A 58 -64.04 -29.63 -7.06
CA ALA A 58 -65.04 -29.27 -6.04
C ALA A 58 -66.41 -28.92 -6.67
N GLU A 59 -66.45 -28.33 -7.88
CA GLU A 59 -67.68 -28.07 -8.65
C GLU A 59 -68.31 -29.35 -9.17
N ASP A 60 -67.52 -30.29 -9.66
CA ASP A 60 -67.99 -31.63 -10.09
C ASP A 60 -68.56 -32.43 -8.94
N ASP A 61 -67.91 -32.40 -7.76
CA ASP A 61 -68.43 -33.05 -6.55
C ASP A 61 -69.71 -32.39 -6.03
N ALA A 62 -69.84 -31.07 -6.14
CA ALA A 62 -71.05 -30.32 -5.77
C ALA A 62 -72.23 -30.62 -6.72
N THR A 63 -71.97 -30.72 -8.02
CA THR A 63 -73.00 -31.06 -9.02
C THR A 63 -73.42 -32.51 -8.96
N SER A 64 -72.50 -33.44 -8.65
CA SER A 64 -72.82 -34.85 -8.39
C SER A 64 -73.73 -35.03 -7.17
N ASN A 65 -73.41 -34.29 -6.09
CA ASN A 65 -74.22 -34.31 -4.89
C ASN A 65 -75.62 -33.69 -5.06
N ALA A 66 -75.69 -32.67 -5.94
CA ALA A 66 -76.96 -31.98 -6.31
C ALA A 66 -77.85 -32.85 -7.20
N SER A 67 -77.29 -33.69 -8.08
CA SER A 67 -78.10 -34.61 -8.95
C SER A 67 -78.67 -35.76 -8.19
N ASP A 68 -78.02 -36.23 -7.12
CA ASP A 68 -78.59 -37.33 -6.24
C ASP A 68 -79.69 -36.81 -5.32
N SER A 69 -79.81 -35.51 -5.07
CA SER A 69 -80.83 -34.91 -4.22
C SER A 69 -82.10 -34.47 -4.95
N LEU A 70 -82.14 -34.52 -6.28
CA LEU A 70 -83.29 -34.06 -7.13
C LEU A 70 -84.42 -35.12 -7.34
N GLN A 71 -84.43 -36.20 -6.55
CA GLN A 71 -85.51 -37.23 -6.64
C GLN A 71 -86.59 -37.09 -5.58
N SER A 72 -86.78 -36.02 -4.84
CA SER A 72 -87.91 -35.82 -3.92
C SER A 72 -88.32 -34.34 -3.83
N GLU A 73 -89.52 -34.13 -4.33
CA GLU A 73 -90.53 -33.06 -4.13
C GLU A 73 -90.20 -31.93 -3.12
N ASP A 74 -90.20 -30.62 -3.56
CA ASP A 74 -91.14 -29.59 -3.10
C ASP A 74 -90.67 -28.19 -3.50
N THR A 75 -91.64 -27.27 -3.75
CA THR A 75 -91.53 -25.91 -4.30
C THR A 75 -90.74 -24.89 -3.43
N GLU A 76 -90.39 -25.22 -2.22
CA GLU A 76 -89.48 -24.39 -1.35
C GLU A 76 -88.03 -24.52 -1.73
N GLN A 77 -87.63 -25.50 -2.48
CA GLN A 77 -86.27 -25.77 -2.91
C GLN A 77 -85.86 -24.85 -4.10
N LEU A 78 -86.76 -24.31 -4.88
CA LEU A 78 -86.49 -23.41 -5.99
C LEU A 78 -85.99 -22.06 -5.50
N SER A 79 -86.45 -21.54 -4.38
CA SER A 79 -85.94 -20.29 -3.79
C SER A 79 -84.56 -20.46 -3.14
N ALA A 80 -84.29 -21.61 -2.56
CA ALA A 80 -82.96 -21.95 -1.99
C ALA A 80 -81.90 -22.15 -3.10
N SER A 81 -82.32 -22.77 -4.23
CA SER A 81 -81.46 -22.96 -5.40
C SER A 81 -81.08 -21.63 -6.09
N ALA A 82 -82.03 -20.71 -6.21
CA ALA A 82 -81.78 -19.38 -6.76
C ALA A 82 -80.84 -18.54 -5.86
N ASN A 83 -81.00 -18.64 -4.53
CA ASN A 83 -80.08 -17.98 -3.59
C ASN A 83 -78.70 -18.65 -3.56
N SER A 84 -78.59 -19.93 -3.78
CA SER A 84 -77.31 -20.63 -3.91
C SER A 84 -76.56 -20.23 -5.20
N MET A 85 -77.21 -20.03 -6.33
CA MET A 85 -76.62 -19.54 -7.57
C MET A 85 -76.16 -18.09 -7.46
N VAL A 86 -76.93 -17.21 -6.79
CA VAL A 86 -76.52 -15.82 -6.56
C VAL A 86 -75.34 -15.78 -5.57
N GLY A 87 -75.33 -16.65 -4.54
CA GLY A 87 -74.21 -16.80 -3.64
C GLY A 87 -72.93 -17.30 -4.35
N GLY A 88 -73.06 -18.29 -5.23
CA GLY A 88 -71.95 -18.82 -6.03
C GLY A 88 -71.31 -17.74 -6.95
N SER A 89 -72.15 -16.91 -7.62
CA SER A 89 -71.61 -15.83 -8.44
C SER A 89 -70.91 -14.73 -7.65
N ALA A 90 -71.34 -14.47 -6.41
CA ALA A 90 -70.69 -13.48 -5.55
C ALA A 90 -69.34 -14.02 -5.01
N TYR A 91 -69.26 -15.30 -4.69
CA TYR A 91 -67.99 -15.94 -4.26
C TYR A 91 -66.99 -16.06 -5.38
N THR A 92 -67.40 -16.29 -6.64
CA THR A 92 -66.47 -16.31 -7.80
C THR A 92 -65.95 -14.92 -8.13
N MET A 93 -66.77 -13.87 -8.09
CA MET A 93 -66.28 -12.48 -8.25
C MET A 93 -65.31 -12.09 -7.15
N GLN A 94 -65.56 -12.47 -5.90
CA GLN A 94 -64.68 -12.15 -4.79
C GLN A 94 -63.36 -12.93 -4.86
N ALA A 95 -63.36 -14.15 -5.33
CA ALA A 95 -62.17 -14.95 -5.57
C ALA A 95 -61.31 -14.38 -6.73
N GLU A 96 -61.90 -13.91 -7.82
CA GLU A 96 -61.21 -13.26 -8.93
C GLU A 96 -60.57 -11.94 -8.52
N ASP A 97 -61.24 -11.13 -7.68
CA ASP A 97 -60.70 -9.86 -7.20
C ASP A 97 -59.51 -10.10 -6.24
N VAL A 98 -59.58 -11.09 -5.36
CA VAL A 98 -58.48 -11.49 -4.47
C VAL A 98 -57.31 -12.05 -5.28
N ALA A 99 -57.52 -12.88 -6.29
CA ALA A 99 -56.49 -13.42 -7.16
C ALA A 99 -55.79 -12.30 -7.98
N ARG A 100 -56.56 -11.29 -8.43
CA ARG A 100 -56.03 -10.14 -9.15
C ARG A 100 -55.20 -9.22 -8.27
N ASP A 101 -55.60 -9.03 -7.02
CA ASP A 101 -54.86 -8.22 -6.05
C ASP A 101 -53.57 -8.93 -5.60
N GLN A 102 -53.60 -10.25 -5.41
CA GLN A 102 -52.39 -11.06 -5.17
C GLN A 102 -51.46 -11.03 -6.38
N GLY A 103 -51.93 -11.15 -7.60
CA GLY A 103 -51.13 -11.03 -8.84
C GLY A 103 -50.42 -9.70 -8.96
N ASN A 104 -51.09 -8.60 -8.64
CA ASN A 104 -50.52 -7.25 -8.67
C ASN A 104 -49.47 -7.04 -7.57
N SER A 105 -49.67 -7.61 -6.39
CA SER A 105 -48.71 -7.51 -5.29
C SER A 105 -47.45 -8.31 -5.59
N LEU A 106 -47.58 -9.51 -6.17
CA LEU A 106 -46.42 -10.32 -6.58
C LEU A 106 -45.60 -9.67 -7.71
N ALA A 107 -46.30 -9.07 -8.70
CA ALA A 107 -45.61 -8.32 -9.77
C ALA A 107 -44.85 -7.12 -9.24
N SER A 108 -45.40 -6.39 -8.27
CA SER A 108 -44.68 -5.27 -7.63
C SER A 108 -43.46 -5.73 -6.84
N ILE A 109 -43.52 -6.83 -6.09
CA ILE A 109 -42.36 -7.42 -5.38
C ILE A 109 -41.27 -7.83 -6.36
N GLN A 110 -41.62 -8.40 -7.52
CA GLN A 110 -40.65 -8.77 -8.56
C GLN A 110 -39.95 -7.54 -9.13
N VAL A 111 -40.69 -6.46 -9.44
CA VAL A 111 -40.10 -5.21 -9.96
C VAL A 111 -39.16 -4.57 -8.94
N PHE A 112 -39.55 -4.51 -7.66
CA PHE A 112 -38.69 -4.03 -6.58
C PHE A 112 -37.45 -4.91 -6.38
N GLY A 113 -37.58 -6.23 -6.40
CA GLY A 113 -36.47 -7.16 -6.31
C GLY A 113 -35.48 -7.01 -7.44
N PHE A 114 -35.95 -6.85 -8.67
CA PHE A 114 -35.12 -6.63 -9.84
C PHE A 114 -34.39 -5.26 -9.77
N GLY A 115 -35.08 -4.20 -9.35
CA GLY A 115 -34.48 -2.87 -9.15
C GLY A 115 -33.39 -2.89 -8.08
N LEU A 116 -33.61 -3.59 -6.96
CA LEU A 116 -32.61 -3.74 -5.91
C LEU A 116 -31.38 -4.50 -6.39
N LEU A 117 -31.58 -5.60 -7.13
CA LEU A 117 -30.48 -6.41 -7.67
C LEU A 117 -29.65 -5.62 -8.66
N LEU A 118 -30.28 -4.84 -9.53
CA LEU A 118 -29.61 -3.96 -10.49
C LEU A 118 -28.81 -2.86 -9.77
N ALA A 119 -29.36 -2.28 -8.70
CA ALA A 119 -28.64 -1.31 -7.87
C ALA A 119 -27.40 -1.92 -7.19
N ILE A 120 -27.50 -3.13 -6.65
CA ILE A 120 -26.36 -3.86 -6.05
C ILE A 120 -25.28 -4.12 -7.10
N LEU A 121 -25.64 -4.56 -8.30
CA LEU A 121 -24.68 -4.79 -9.38
C LEU A 121 -23.98 -3.51 -9.83
N LEU A 122 -24.69 -2.40 -9.93
CA LEU A 122 -24.09 -1.09 -10.24
C LEU A 122 -23.11 -0.64 -9.16
N ILE A 123 -23.47 -0.79 -7.89
CA ILE A 123 -22.58 -0.46 -6.76
C ILE A 123 -21.34 -1.36 -6.80
N ALA A 124 -21.49 -2.66 -7.02
CA ALA A 124 -20.38 -3.59 -7.12
C ALA A 124 -19.44 -3.26 -8.29
N ALA A 125 -20.00 -2.88 -9.45
CA ALA A 125 -19.22 -2.45 -10.60
C ALA A 125 -18.46 -1.14 -10.33
N LEU A 126 -19.06 -0.16 -9.67
CA LEU A 126 -18.42 1.10 -9.28
C LEU A 126 -17.29 0.86 -8.27
N LEU A 127 -17.52 0.03 -7.25
CA LEU A 127 -16.48 -0.33 -6.27
C LEU A 127 -15.32 -1.08 -6.92
N SER A 128 -15.60 -2.01 -7.83
CA SER A 128 -14.59 -2.74 -8.59
C SER A 128 -13.78 -1.80 -9.47
N TYR A 129 -14.43 -0.88 -10.19
CA TYR A 129 -13.76 0.14 -10.99
C TYR A 129 -12.88 1.05 -10.16
N TRP A 130 -13.37 1.52 -9.01
CA TRP A 130 -12.60 2.38 -8.10
C TRP A 130 -11.39 1.65 -7.50
N SER A 131 -11.57 0.42 -7.02
CA SER A 131 -10.48 -0.43 -6.51
C SER A 131 -9.42 -0.70 -7.59
N TYR A 132 -9.86 -1.01 -8.81
CA TYR A 132 -8.97 -1.26 -9.94
C TYR A 132 -8.18 0.00 -10.35
N SER A 133 -8.84 1.17 -10.42
CA SER A 133 -8.16 2.43 -10.75
C SER A 133 -7.15 2.84 -9.69
N ALA A 134 -7.46 2.61 -8.41
CA ALA A 134 -6.52 2.85 -7.30
C ALA A 134 -5.29 1.93 -7.40
N ALA A 135 -5.49 0.65 -7.69
CA ALA A 135 -4.40 -0.31 -7.90
C ALA A 135 -3.51 0.06 -9.10
N LEU A 136 -4.10 0.50 -10.21
CA LEU A 136 -3.37 0.95 -11.39
C LEU A 136 -2.51 2.18 -11.13
N ASN A 137 -3.07 3.18 -10.45
CA ASN A 137 -2.34 4.38 -10.08
C ASN A 137 -1.13 4.06 -9.18
N SER A 138 -1.26 3.07 -8.31
CA SER A 138 -0.16 2.59 -7.47
C SER A 138 0.98 1.98 -8.32
N VAL A 139 0.65 1.12 -9.29
CA VAL A 139 1.65 0.50 -10.19
C VAL A 139 2.34 1.54 -11.06
N GLU A 140 1.58 2.47 -11.67
CA GLU A 140 2.18 3.53 -12.49
C GLU A 140 3.10 4.46 -11.69
N ARG A 141 2.74 4.76 -10.43
CA ARG A 141 3.62 5.54 -9.54
C ARG A 141 4.91 4.79 -9.27
N THR A 142 4.85 3.49 -9.02
CA THR A 142 6.02 2.64 -8.78
C THR A 142 6.91 2.55 -10.03
N GLU A 143 6.33 2.36 -11.21
CA GLU A 143 7.08 2.32 -12.47
C GLU A 143 7.75 3.67 -12.77
N ARG A 144 7.05 4.78 -12.60
CA ARG A 144 7.62 6.13 -12.77
C ARG A 144 8.74 6.41 -11.77
N ALA A 145 8.53 6.03 -10.51
CA ALA A 145 9.55 6.16 -9.47
C ALA A 145 10.79 5.31 -9.80
N LEU A 146 10.61 4.09 -10.30
CA LEU A 146 11.71 3.22 -10.72
C LEU A 146 12.43 3.77 -11.95
N ALA A 147 11.70 4.25 -12.96
CA ALA A 147 12.28 4.83 -14.15
C ALA A 147 13.08 6.11 -13.83
N SER A 148 12.54 7.00 -13.00
CA SER A 148 13.25 8.19 -12.53
C SER A 148 14.48 7.82 -11.67
N PHE A 149 14.34 6.80 -10.81
CA PHE A 149 15.46 6.26 -10.03
C PHE A 149 16.60 5.77 -10.95
N MET A 150 16.30 4.99 -11.98
CA MET A 150 17.31 4.48 -12.92
C MET A 150 17.96 5.61 -13.74
N ALA A 151 17.16 6.57 -14.21
CA ALA A 151 17.66 7.71 -14.98
C ALA A 151 18.60 8.59 -14.13
N ASN A 152 18.17 8.96 -12.92
CA ASN A 152 18.96 9.77 -12.00
C ASN A 152 20.21 9.03 -11.53
N SER A 153 20.09 7.73 -11.22
CA SER A 153 21.22 6.87 -10.86
C SER A 153 22.29 6.85 -11.94
N SER A 154 21.87 6.68 -13.19
CA SER A 154 22.80 6.68 -14.32
C SER A 154 23.51 8.02 -14.50
N HIS A 155 22.80 9.13 -14.28
CA HIS A 155 23.38 10.47 -14.37
C HIS A 155 24.39 10.73 -13.23
N GLU A 156 24.01 10.38 -11.99
CA GLU A 156 24.86 10.56 -10.80
C GLU A 156 26.11 9.64 -10.83
N MET A 157 26.05 8.47 -11.48
CA MET A 157 27.21 7.61 -11.71
C MET A 157 28.13 8.13 -12.81
N LYS A 158 27.57 8.74 -13.87
CA LYS A 158 28.36 9.21 -15.01
C LYS A 158 29.35 10.31 -14.62
N THR A 159 28.96 11.20 -13.70
CA THR A 159 29.78 12.33 -13.25
C THR A 159 31.09 11.89 -12.56
N PRO A 160 31.09 11.05 -11.50
CA PRO A 160 32.32 10.60 -10.87
C PRO A 160 33.18 9.74 -11.81
N VAL A 161 32.56 8.89 -12.66
CA VAL A 161 33.30 8.10 -13.64
C VAL A 161 34.02 8.98 -14.64
N ALA A 162 33.37 10.04 -15.15
CA ALA A 162 34.00 11.00 -16.05
C ALA A 162 35.13 11.80 -15.36
N SER A 163 34.93 12.18 -14.09
CA SER A 163 35.94 12.83 -13.27
C SER A 163 37.17 11.95 -13.06
N ILE A 164 36.98 10.68 -12.67
CA ILE A 164 38.06 9.71 -12.50
C ILE A 164 38.86 9.56 -13.79
N LYS A 165 38.18 9.43 -14.94
CA LYS A 165 38.82 9.32 -16.24
C LYS A 165 39.68 10.56 -16.58
N LEU A 166 39.12 11.75 -16.42
CA LEU A 166 39.82 13.00 -16.71
C LEU A 166 41.05 13.19 -15.81
N LEU A 167 40.90 12.91 -14.49
CA LEU A 167 41.96 13.00 -13.52
C LEU A 167 43.08 11.99 -13.79
N SER A 168 42.76 10.76 -14.20
CA SER A 168 43.73 9.73 -14.58
C SER A 168 44.54 10.15 -15.81
N GLU A 169 43.92 10.75 -16.83
CA GLU A 169 44.62 11.32 -17.99
C GLU A 169 45.54 12.48 -17.56
N SER A 170 45.08 13.33 -16.64
CA SER A 170 45.84 14.45 -16.07
C SER A 170 47.07 14.00 -15.27
N ILE A 171 46.97 12.87 -14.54
CA ILE A 171 48.10 12.25 -13.82
C ILE A 171 49.21 11.87 -14.80
N VAL A 172 48.91 11.27 -15.93
CA VAL A 172 49.89 10.88 -16.95
C VAL A 172 50.61 12.09 -17.49
N ILE A 173 49.88 13.19 -17.76
CA ILE A 173 50.48 14.44 -18.26
C ILE A 173 51.38 15.07 -17.20
N ALA A 174 50.93 15.15 -15.94
CA ALA A 174 51.70 15.74 -14.83
C ALA A 174 52.97 14.91 -14.53
N ALA A 175 52.87 13.58 -14.55
CA ALA A 175 54.02 12.68 -14.34
C ALA A 175 55.09 12.86 -15.43
N ASN A 176 54.69 12.95 -16.71
CA ASN A 176 55.60 13.18 -17.82
C ASN A 176 56.29 14.56 -17.75
N ARG A 177 55.72 15.51 -17.01
CA ARG A 177 56.32 16.84 -16.75
C ARG A 177 57.09 16.93 -15.44
N GLY A 178 57.21 15.81 -14.68
CA GLY A 178 57.87 15.79 -13.36
C GLY A 178 57.14 16.56 -12.26
N GLN A 179 55.85 16.84 -12.43
CA GLN A 179 55.01 17.61 -11.51
C GLN A 179 54.40 16.73 -10.42
N VAL A 180 55.21 16.25 -9.45
CA VAL A 180 54.84 15.26 -8.44
C VAL A 180 53.68 15.73 -7.54
N ASP A 181 53.59 17.01 -7.22
CA ASP A 181 52.55 17.54 -6.34
C ASP A 181 51.15 17.47 -7.02
N TYR A 182 51.06 17.78 -8.29
CA TYR A 182 49.83 17.62 -9.06
C TYR A 182 49.42 16.16 -9.20
N VAL A 183 50.39 15.23 -9.34
CA VAL A 183 50.10 13.77 -9.34
C VAL A 183 49.46 13.34 -8.04
N LYS A 184 50.00 13.80 -6.89
CA LYS A 184 49.40 13.50 -5.57
C LYS A 184 47.99 14.10 -5.42
N GLU A 185 47.80 15.35 -5.82
CA GLU A 185 46.50 16.02 -5.77
C GLU A 185 45.44 15.27 -6.61
N PHE A 186 45.80 14.94 -7.86
CA PHE A 186 44.85 14.21 -8.74
C PHE A 186 44.59 12.81 -8.25
N ALA A 187 45.55 12.09 -7.68
CA ALA A 187 45.38 10.80 -7.08
C ALA A 187 44.39 10.85 -5.89
N HIS A 188 44.52 11.84 -5.02
CA HIS A 188 43.60 12.09 -3.92
C HIS A 188 42.16 12.40 -4.38
N ARG A 189 42.04 13.22 -5.43
CA ARG A 189 40.72 13.49 -6.05
C ARG A 189 40.08 12.25 -6.68
N ILE A 190 40.88 11.35 -7.26
CA ILE A 190 40.38 10.04 -7.77
C ILE A 190 39.87 9.18 -6.62
N GLU A 191 40.62 9.11 -5.51
CA GLU A 191 40.21 8.38 -4.31
C GLU A 191 38.87 8.90 -3.79
N GLN A 192 38.67 10.21 -3.66
CA GLN A 192 37.42 10.84 -3.26
C GLN A 192 36.27 10.51 -4.23
N ALA A 193 36.50 10.57 -5.53
CA ALA A 193 35.49 10.26 -6.53
C ALA A 193 35.09 8.78 -6.53
N SER A 194 36.06 7.89 -6.27
CA SER A 194 35.83 6.45 -6.12
C SER A 194 35.01 6.11 -4.87
N GLY A 195 35.33 6.72 -3.72
CA GLY A 195 34.57 6.56 -2.48
C GLY A 195 33.13 7.08 -2.60
N HIS A 196 32.93 8.18 -3.35
CA HIS A 196 31.60 8.66 -3.65
C HIS A 196 30.79 7.68 -4.53
N LEU A 197 31.44 7.08 -5.53
CA LEU A 197 30.79 6.07 -6.39
C LEU A 197 30.44 4.81 -5.61
N GLU A 198 31.35 4.33 -4.73
CA GLU A 198 31.09 3.19 -3.85
C GLU A 198 29.88 3.42 -2.95
N LYS A 199 29.81 4.59 -2.31
CA LYS A 199 28.64 4.98 -1.49
C LYS A 199 27.36 5.00 -2.32
N LEU A 200 27.38 5.58 -3.52
CA LEU A 200 26.23 5.60 -4.44
C LEU A 200 25.72 4.18 -4.74
N VAL A 201 26.64 3.28 -5.11
CA VAL A 201 26.29 1.86 -5.41
C VAL A 201 25.71 1.17 -4.19
N HIS A 202 26.31 1.36 -3.02
CA HIS A 202 25.83 0.78 -1.77
C HIS A 202 24.41 1.28 -1.42
N ASP A 203 24.20 2.59 -1.48
CA ASP A 203 22.89 3.20 -1.20
C ASP A 203 21.80 2.69 -2.16
N MET A 204 22.13 2.53 -3.46
CA MET A 204 21.23 1.98 -4.46
C MET A 204 20.86 0.52 -4.20
N LEU A 205 21.85 -0.33 -3.87
CA LEU A 205 21.61 -1.73 -3.53
C LEU A 205 20.76 -1.86 -2.26
N SER A 206 20.99 -1.02 -1.27
CA SER A 206 20.21 -1.01 -0.03
C SER A 206 18.76 -0.61 -0.26
N ILE A 207 18.51 0.41 -1.10
CA ILE A 207 17.16 0.82 -1.48
C ILE A 207 16.43 -0.29 -2.26
N THR A 208 17.12 -0.99 -3.18
CA THR A 208 16.49 -2.07 -3.94
C THR A 208 16.12 -3.26 -3.06
N ARG A 209 16.92 -3.58 -2.07
CA ARG A 209 16.64 -4.64 -1.07
C ARG A 209 15.42 -4.30 -0.21
N THR A 210 15.26 -3.05 0.18
CA THR A 210 14.12 -2.63 1.02
C THR A 210 12.83 -2.41 0.23
N THR A 211 12.91 -2.16 -1.08
CA THR A 211 11.76 -1.85 -1.95
C THR A 211 11.22 -3.06 -2.72
N ALA A 212 11.90 -4.23 -2.65
CA ALA A 212 11.41 -5.47 -3.28
C ALA A 212 10.00 -5.82 -2.76
N PRO A 213 9.04 -6.16 -3.64
CA PRO A 213 7.67 -6.47 -3.23
C PRO A 213 7.68 -7.60 -2.20
N LEU A 214 6.83 -7.48 -1.18
CA LEU A 214 6.69 -8.38 -0.01
C LEU A 214 6.74 -9.88 -0.34
N LYS A 215 6.38 -10.29 -1.57
CA LYS A 215 6.41 -11.71 -1.99
C LYS A 215 7.81 -12.32 -2.12
N VAL A 216 8.83 -11.52 -2.41
CA VAL A 216 10.24 -11.99 -2.43
C VAL A 216 10.84 -11.98 -1.01
N LYS A 217 10.34 -11.08 -0.14
CA LYS A 217 10.75 -11.01 1.26
C LYS A 217 10.30 -12.23 2.09
N THR A 218 9.21 -12.89 1.71
CA THR A 218 8.60 -13.95 2.55
C THR A 218 9.41 -15.24 2.56
N ILE A 219 10.16 -15.56 1.51
CA ILE A 219 10.88 -16.85 1.41
C ILE A 219 12.28 -16.80 2.03
N GLU A 220 12.99 -15.66 1.92
CA GLU A 220 14.34 -15.52 2.51
C GLU A 220 14.35 -14.82 3.87
N LYS A 221 13.37 -13.99 4.18
CA LYS A 221 13.35 -13.14 5.38
C LYS A 221 12.65 -13.78 6.59
N GLU A 222 11.73 -14.73 6.41
CA GLU A 222 11.13 -15.45 7.55
C GLU A 222 12.13 -16.39 8.25
N SER A 223 13.16 -16.85 7.55
CA SER A 223 14.20 -17.69 8.14
C SER A 223 15.38 -16.91 8.76
N SER A 224 15.65 -15.67 8.31
CA SER A 224 16.83 -14.89 8.76
C SER A 224 16.53 -13.76 9.75
N LEU A 225 15.30 -13.27 9.87
CA LEU A 225 14.99 -12.08 10.69
C LEU A 225 14.33 -12.39 12.04
N LYS A 226 13.89 -13.63 12.28
CA LYS A 226 13.49 -14.05 13.63
C LYS A 226 14.73 -14.28 14.50
N GLY A 227 15.31 -13.20 15.02
CA GLY A 227 16.43 -13.27 15.96
C GLY A 227 17.52 -12.21 15.78
N VAL A 228 17.53 -11.45 14.68
CA VAL A 228 18.51 -10.36 14.53
C VAL A 228 18.06 -9.19 15.40
N ARG A 229 18.83 -8.95 16.46
CA ARG A 229 18.65 -7.82 17.35
C ARG A 229 19.94 -7.03 17.42
N CYS A 230 19.88 -5.73 17.22
CA CYS A 230 21.00 -4.84 17.38
C CYS A 230 20.92 -4.20 18.78
N ASN A 231 22.02 -4.24 19.54
CA ASN A 231 22.16 -3.43 20.73
C ASN A 231 22.42 -1.98 20.32
N VAL A 232 21.50 -1.07 20.75
CA VAL A 232 21.55 0.31 20.29
C VAL A 232 22.73 1.08 20.83
N LEU A 233 23.19 0.80 22.05
CA LEU A 233 24.28 1.54 22.68
C LEU A 233 25.63 1.23 22.00
N SER A 234 25.95 -0.06 21.79
CA SER A 234 27.19 -0.44 21.14
C SER A 234 27.28 0.11 19.71
N ALA A 235 26.20 0.00 18.94
CA ALA A 235 26.18 0.51 17.58
C ALA A 235 26.22 2.05 17.50
N LEU A 236 25.61 2.77 18.47
CA LEU A 236 25.74 4.22 18.57
C LEU A 236 27.19 4.63 18.86
N GLN A 237 27.85 3.97 19.81
CA GLN A 237 29.25 4.25 20.16
C GLN A 237 30.18 4.02 18.97
N GLU A 238 29.99 2.93 18.22
CA GLU A 238 30.77 2.63 17.02
C GLU A 238 30.56 3.71 15.94
N ALA A 239 29.29 4.03 15.61
CA ALA A 239 29.01 5.06 14.60
C ALA A 239 29.57 6.42 14.98
N LEU A 240 29.40 6.84 16.24
CA LEU A 240 29.84 8.17 16.68
C LEU A 240 31.35 8.30 16.76
N SER A 241 32.10 7.23 17.07
CA SER A 241 33.56 7.27 17.08
C SER A 241 34.17 7.69 15.72
N VAL A 242 33.55 7.26 14.63
CA VAL A 242 33.93 7.66 13.26
C VAL A 242 33.51 9.10 12.97
N GLN A 243 32.31 9.47 13.36
CA GLN A 243 31.75 10.81 13.08
C GLN A 243 32.41 11.92 13.90
N GLU A 244 32.92 11.60 15.08
CA GLU A 244 33.63 12.53 15.94
C GLU A 244 34.88 13.11 15.25
N SER A 245 35.68 12.25 14.65
CA SER A 245 36.85 12.69 13.88
C SER A 245 36.47 13.57 12.68
N ILE A 246 35.35 13.32 12.03
CA ILE A 246 34.86 14.13 10.90
C ILE A 246 34.39 15.49 11.40
N ALA A 247 33.64 15.53 12.52
CA ALA A 247 33.18 16.74 13.14
C ALA A 247 34.34 17.64 13.63
N GLU A 248 35.33 17.04 14.31
CA GLU A 248 36.53 17.75 14.76
C GLU A 248 37.32 18.37 13.60
N ASN A 249 37.53 17.62 12.52
CA ASN A 249 38.21 18.13 11.32
C ASN A 249 37.46 19.33 10.68
N LYS A 250 36.14 19.42 10.88
CA LYS A 250 35.31 20.55 10.42
C LYS A 250 35.18 21.66 11.48
N GLY A 251 35.72 21.48 12.68
CA GLY A 251 35.62 22.43 13.78
C GLY A 251 34.27 22.45 14.47
N LEU A 252 33.46 21.40 14.33
CA LEU A 252 32.14 21.27 14.93
C LEU A 252 32.20 20.51 16.26
N LEU A 253 31.29 20.88 17.17
CA LEU A 253 31.13 20.17 18.44
C LEU A 253 30.08 19.06 18.28
N LEU A 254 30.50 17.79 18.33
CA LEU A 254 29.61 16.64 18.39
C LEU A 254 29.32 16.27 19.86
N ARG A 255 28.03 16.29 20.24
CA ARG A 255 27.56 15.92 21.58
C ARG A 255 26.73 14.67 21.54
N ALA A 256 26.99 13.75 22.47
CA ALA A 256 26.19 12.56 22.67
C ALA A 256 25.50 12.63 24.04
N ASP A 257 24.17 12.61 24.07
CA ASP A 257 23.36 12.57 25.30
C ASP A 257 22.48 11.33 25.33
N PHE A 258 22.95 10.31 26.03
CA PHE A 258 22.30 9.01 26.09
C PHE A 258 21.67 8.81 27.47
N ALA A 259 20.36 8.54 27.49
CA ALA A 259 19.69 8.15 28.72
C ALA A 259 20.24 6.82 29.25
N LYS A 260 20.43 6.73 30.58
CA LYS A 260 21.00 5.55 31.26
C LYS A 260 20.26 4.23 30.98
N ASN A 261 19.02 4.30 30.55
CA ASN A 261 18.17 3.14 30.33
C ASN A 261 18.31 2.49 28.94
N ILE A 262 19.28 2.91 28.12
CA ILE A 262 19.50 2.32 26.78
C ILE A 262 20.54 1.19 26.75
N GLU A 263 21.24 0.91 27.83
CA GLU A 263 22.34 -0.05 27.88
C GLU A 263 21.97 -1.46 27.35
N ASN A 264 20.80 -1.95 27.70
CA ASN A 264 20.31 -3.28 27.33
C ASN A 264 19.13 -3.21 26.33
N VAL A 265 19.03 -2.12 25.60
CA VAL A 265 17.97 -1.94 24.59
C VAL A 265 18.39 -2.54 23.27
N THR A 266 17.49 -3.36 22.70
CA THR A 266 17.67 -3.94 21.39
C THR A 266 16.50 -3.56 20.46
N VAL A 267 16.82 -3.34 19.19
CA VAL A 267 15.86 -3.09 18.11
C VAL A 267 15.88 -4.24 17.10
N GLY A 268 14.78 -4.47 16.42
CA GLY A 268 14.62 -5.53 15.42
C GLY A 268 15.26 -5.21 14.07
N LEU A 269 16.46 -4.63 14.08
CA LEU A 269 17.27 -4.29 12.90
C LEU A 269 18.58 -5.05 12.91
N SER A 270 19.19 -5.24 11.74
CA SER A 270 20.60 -5.62 11.69
C SER A 270 21.47 -4.47 12.18
N GLU A 271 22.64 -4.78 12.73
CA GLU A 271 23.62 -3.78 13.15
C GLU A 271 23.99 -2.85 11.98
N LEU A 272 24.18 -3.41 10.79
CA LEU A 272 24.46 -2.65 9.57
C LEU A 272 23.34 -1.67 9.22
N ASP A 273 22.07 -2.09 9.32
CA ASP A 273 20.94 -1.20 9.07
C ASP A 273 20.85 -0.07 10.11
N PHE A 274 21.10 -0.39 11.37
CA PHE A 274 21.11 0.62 12.43
C PHE A 274 22.29 1.61 12.27
N LEU A 275 23.49 1.11 12.00
CA LEU A 275 24.66 1.95 11.66
C LEU A 275 24.38 2.83 10.44
N THR A 276 23.68 2.30 9.43
CA THR A 276 23.27 3.07 8.25
C THR A 276 22.34 4.24 8.62
N ILE A 277 21.38 4.04 9.54
CA ILE A 277 20.53 5.12 10.05
C ILE A 277 21.38 6.20 10.71
N VAL A 278 22.21 5.81 11.68
CA VAL A 278 23.01 6.77 12.46
C VAL A 278 23.99 7.54 11.57
N ASN A 279 24.72 6.85 10.72
CA ASN A 279 25.72 7.46 9.83
C ASN A 279 25.09 8.42 8.82
N ASN A 280 23.90 8.13 8.29
CA ASN A 280 23.22 9.05 7.38
C ASN A 280 22.67 10.29 8.10
N LEU A 281 22.09 10.14 9.29
CA LEU A 281 21.54 11.28 10.02
C LEU A 281 22.65 12.19 10.58
N VAL A 282 23.64 11.59 11.26
CA VAL A 282 24.74 12.35 11.84
C VAL A 282 25.68 12.92 10.75
N GLY A 283 25.95 12.15 9.71
CA GLY A 283 26.74 12.62 8.58
C GLY A 283 26.07 13.79 7.85
N ASN A 284 24.76 13.77 7.68
CA ASN A 284 24.02 14.92 7.13
C ASN A 284 24.09 16.13 8.07
N ALA A 285 23.86 15.95 9.37
CA ALA A 285 23.98 17.01 10.36
C ALA A 285 25.35 17.70 10.31
N ILE A 286 26.45 16.92 10.28
CA ILE A 286 27.81 17.44 10.16
C ILE A 286 28.01 18.11 8.79
N ALA A 287 27.52 17.53 7.70
CA ALA A 287 27.69 18.06 6.36
C ALA A 287 27.08 19.46 6.21
N TYR A 288 25.84 19.65 6.70
CA TYR A 288 25.06 20.87 6.53
C TYR A 288 25.20 21.89 7.67
N THR A 289 26.10 21.66 8.62
CA THR A 289 26.48 22.62 9.65
C THR A 289 27.88 23.16 9.36
N ASP A 290 27.99 24.45 9.11
CA ASP A 290 29.32 25.06 8.87
C ASP A 290 30.00 25.47 10.16
N GLU A 291 29.26 25.98 11.13
CA GLU A 291 29.74 26.36 12.47
C GLU A 291 28.69 25.97 13.52
N GLY A 292 29.14 25.59 14.70
CA GLY A 292 28.23 25.25 15.83
C GLY A 292 28.34 23.79 16.30
N SER A 293 27.18 23.11 16.43
CA SER A 293 27.16 21.79 17.05
C SER A 293 26.14 20.83 16.45
N VAL A 294 26.46 19.54 16.57
CA VAL A 294 25.53 18.44 16.32
C VAL A 294 25.31 17.69 17.63
N THR A 295 24.06 17.45 17.99
CA THR A 295 23.69 16.72 19.21
C THR A 295 22.93 15.46 18.85
N VAL A 296 23.36 14.33 19.43
CA VAL A 296 22.72 13.01 19.26
C VAL A 296 22.15 12.59 20.61
N GLU A 297 20.83 12.53 20.69
CA GLU A 297 20.11 12.08 21.89
C GLU A 297 19.52 10.70 21.65
N ALA A 298 19.63 9.81 22.66
CA ALA A 298 19.04 8.47 22.62
C ALA A 298 18.27 8.15 23.90
N LYS A 299 17.01 7.69 23.77
CA LYS A 299 16.10 7.42 24.88
C LYS A 299 15.32 6.13 24.61
N TYR A 300 14.99 5.42 25.70
CA TYR A 300 14.07 4.28 25.65
C TYR A 300 12.90 4.52 26.59
N ALA A 301 11.67 4.42 26.07
CA ALA A 301 10.45 4.53 26.85
C ALA A 301 9.30 3.79 26.17
N LYS A 302 8.46 3.11 26.95
CA LYS A 302 7.21 2.48 26.47
C LYS A 302 7.45 1.56 25.26
N ASP A 303 8.43 0.65 25.36
CA ASP A 303 8.81 -0.31 24.31
C ASP A 303 9.21 0.36 22.98
N SER A 304 9.69 1.58 23.05
CA SER A 304 10.17 2.35 21.90
C SER A 304 11.54 2.96 22.20
N PHE A 305 12.43 2.82 21.24
CA PHE A 305 13.71 3.52 21.20
C PHE A 305 13.56 4.78 20.35
N THR A 306 14.01 5.91 20.86
CA THR A 306 14.01 7.19 20.16
C THR A 306 15.42 7.70 19.99
N LEU A 307 15.83 7.89 18.73
CA LEU A 307 17.05 8.56 18.32
C LEU A 307 16.71 9.93 17.79
N ARG A 308 17.32 10.98 18.33
CA ARG A 308 17.16 12.36 17.89
C ARG A 308 18.52 12.93 17.51
N VAL A 309 18.64 13.42 16.28
CA VAL A 309 19.86 14.09 15.79
C VAL A 309 19.48 15.53 15.49
N SER A 310 20.10 16.47 16.18
CA SER A 310 19.87 17.92 16.09
C SER A 310 21.12 18.61 15.61
N ASP A 311 21.02 19.48 14.64
CA ASP A 311 22.09 20.32 14.11
C ASP A 311 21.75 21.80 14.21
N THR A 312 22.77 22.65 14.22
CA THR A 312 22.64 24.11 14.16
C THR A 312 23.00 24.64 12.76
N GLY A 313 22.74 23.87 11.73
CA GLY A 313 23.12 24.16 10.36
C GLY A 313 22.16 25.09 9.61
N CYS A 314 22.20 25.03 8.28
CA CYS A 314 21.43 25.93 7.42
C CYS A 314 19.90 25.75 7.49
N GLY A 315 19.42 24.64 8.06
CA GLY A 315 18.00 24.32 8.13
C GLY A 315 17.36 24.03 6.77
N ILE A 316 16.05 23.68 6.81
CA ILE A 316 15.28 23.29 5.62
C ILE A 316 13.96 24.06 5.62
N SER A 317 13.66 24.72 4.50
CA SER A 317 12.41 25.47 4.33
C SER A 317 11.18 24.54 4.41
N ARG A 318 10.05 25.04 4.92
CA ARG A 318 8.81 24.24 5.06
C ARG A 318 8.34 23.62 3.76
N SER A 319 8.55 24.27 2.64
CA SER A 319 8.18 23.77 1.30
C SER A 319 9.02 22.59 0.83
N GLU A 320 10.19 22.37 1.44
CA GLU A 320 11.15 21.33 1.06
C GLU A 320 11.18 20.15 2.04
N GLN A 321 10.61 20.31 3.25
CA GLN A 321 10.67 19.28 4.31
C GLN A 321 10.05 17.94 3.92
N ASP A 322 8.95 17.93 3.18
CA ASP A 322 8.35 16.68 2.67
C ASP A 322 9.21 16.06 1.56
N ARG A 323 9.90 16.93 0.78
CA ARG A 323 10.65 16.50 -0.39
C ARG A 323 12.02 15.89 -0.05
N VAL A 324 12.59 16.18 1.11
CA VAL A 324 13.87 15.55 1.53
C VAL A 324 13.76 14.04 1.71
N PHE A 325 12.54 13.48 1.82
CA PHE A 325 12.26 12.06 1.83
C PHE A 325 12.12 11.44 0.43
N GLU A 326 12.08 12.28 -0.63
CA GLU A 326 12.07 11.83 -2.02
C GLU A 326 13.48 11.41 -2.46
N ARG A 327 13.56 10.35 -3.26
CA ARG A 327 14.86 9.84 -3.77
C ARG A 327 15.52 10.85 -4.70
N PHE A 328 16.85 11.07 -4.53
CA PHE A 328 17.67 12.00 -5.28
C PHE A 328 17.29 13.48 -5.10
N TYR A 329 16.33 13.77 -4.24
CA TYR A 329 16.02 15.15 -3.93
C TYR A 329 17.13 15.77 -3.09
N ARG A 330 17.49 16.99 -3.44
CA ARG A 330 18.46 17.84 -2.72
C ARG A 330 17.93 19.26 -2.74
N VAL A 331 18.01 19.91 -1.59
CA VAL A 331 17.65 21.33 -1.44
C VAL A 331 18.50 22.17 -2.40
N GLU A 332 17.89 22.98 -3.25
CA GLU A 332 18.54 23.64 -4.37
C GLU A 332 19.58 24.68 -3.92
N SER A 333 19.30 25.39 -2.83
CA SER A 333 20.22 26.37 -2.21
C SER A 333 21.51 25.74 -1.66
N THR A 334 21.47 24.46 -1.28
CA THR A 334 22.64 23.74 -0.71
C THR A 334 23.42 22.93 -1.75
N ARG A 335 22.88 22.77 -2.97
CA ARG A 335 23.46 21.93 -4.03
C ARG A 335 24.87 22.35 -4.45
N ALA A 336 25.10 23.65 -4.51
CA ALA A 336 26.39 24.22 -4.94
C ALA A 336 27.44 24.22 -3.80
N ALA A 337 27.00 24.40 -2.55
CA ALA A 337 27.88 24.46 -1.39
C ALA A 337 28.31 23.06 -0.90
N TYR A 338 27.44 22.07 -1.01
CA TYR A 338 27.68 20.72 -0.50
C TYR A 338 27.60 19.69 -1.63
N ALA A 339 28.57 19.69 -2.53
CA ALA A 339 28.55 18.90 -3.78
C ALA A 339 28.47 17.37 -3.60
N GLN A 340 28.78 16.82 -2.44
CA GLN A 340 28.98 15.39 -2.23
C GLN A 340 27.73 14.57 -1.82
N GLY A 341 26.53 15.16 -1.74
CA GLY A 341 25.32 14.42 -1.33
C GLY A 341 24.64 13.68 -2.47
N THR A 342 24.28 12.40 -2.27
CA THR A 342 23.59 11.56 -3.27
C THR A 342 22.07 11.80 -3.32
N GLY A 343 21.49 12.42 -2.29
CA GLY A 343 20.03 12.52 -2.11
C GLY A 343 19.35 11.18 -1.83
N LEU A 344 20.11 10.14 -1.45
CA LEU A 344 19.60 8.81 -1.14
C LEU A 344 19.60 8.49 0.36
N GLY A 345 20.36 9.22 1.17
CA GLY A 345 20.54 8.92 2.59
C GLY A 345 19.26 8.95 3.41
N ILE A 346 18.49 10.05 3.35
CA ILE A 346 17.21 10.17 4.09
C ILE A 346 16.14 9.21 3.57
N PRO A 347 15.90 9.05 2.26
CA PRO A 347 15.05 7.99 1.74
C PRO A 347 15.40 6.58 2.20
N LEU A 348 16.70 6.26 2.28
CA LEU A 348 17.19 4.97 2.78
C LEU A 348 16.85 4.79 4.26
N VAL A 349 17.14 5.79 5.10
CA VAL A 349 16.75 5.79 6.51
C VAL A 349 15.24 5.58 6.66
N SER A 350 14.43 6.33 5.93
CA SER A 350 12.97 6.19 5.94
C SER A 350 12.52 4.76 5.59
N SER A 351 13.15 4.14 4.59
CA SER A 351 12.84 2.78 4.15
C SER A 351 13.23 1.73 5.21
N ILE A 352 14.40 1.86 5.84
CA ILE A 352 14.86 0.97 6.92
C ILE A 352 13.93 1.09 8.14
N VAL A 353 13.62 2.32 8.56
CA VAL A 353 12.74 2.60 9.69
C VAL A 353 11.34 2.01 9.46
N ALA A 354 10.78 2.21 8.28
CA ALA A 354 9.48 1.65 7.90
C ALA A 354 9.46 0.12 7.85
N SER A 355 10.61 -0.54 7.60
CA SER A 355 10.70 -2.01 7.53
C SER A 355 10.46 -2.72 8.87
N VAL A 356 10.52 -1.98 9.97
CA VAL A 356 10.30 -2.44 11.35
C VAL A 356 9.17 -1.67 12.06
N ASP A 357 8.23 -1.12 11.28
CA ASP A 357 7.10 -0.34 11.78
C ASP A 357 7.51 0.87 12.65
N GLY A 358 8.70 1.41 12.41
CA GLY A 358 9.20 2.62 13.01
C GLY A 358 8.67 3.89 12.34
N LYS A 359 9.04 5.05 12.90
CA LYS A 359 8.65 6.36 12.37
C LYS A 359 9.86 7.30 12.35
N ILE A 360 10.01 8.06 11.27
CA ILE A 360 10.95 9.19 11.16
C ILE A 360 10.18 10.50 10.99
N THR A 361 10.63 11.55 11.67
CA THR A 361 10.07 12.91 11.55
C THR A 361 11.20 13.93 11.43
N LEU A 362 10.89 15.08 10.82
CA LEU A 362 11.78 16.22 10.64
C LEU A 362 11.11 17.48 11.20
N GLU A 363 11.84 18.21 12.01
CA GLU A 363 11.52 19.56 12.47
C GLU A 363 12.69 20.47 12.06
N SER A 364 12.44 21.55 11.31
CA SER A 364 13.51 22.44 10.84
C SER A 364 12.96 23.82 10.52
N ASP A 365 13.75 24.83 10.80
CA ASP A 365 13.53 26.19 10.32
C ASP A 365 14.79 26.70 9.62
N LEU A 366 14.59 27.45 8.54
CA LEU A 366 15.69 27.93 7.70
C LEU A 366 16.59 28.88 8.49
N GLY A 367 17.89 28.55 8.59
CA GLY A 367 18.89 29.29 9.35
C GLY A 367 18.99 28.90 10.84
N GLU A 368 18.13 28.01 11.34
CA GLU A 368 18.14 27.57 12.75
C GLU A 368 18.60 26.11 12.93
N GLY A 369 18.73 25.38 11.83
CA GLY A 369 19.14 23.97 11.83
C GLY A 369 17.98 23.00 11.66
N SER A 370 18.25 21.71 11.89
CA SER A 370 17.28 20.64 11.69
C SER A 370 17.33 19.61 12.82
N ILE A 371 16.19 18.98 13.06
CA ILE A 371 16.03 17.91 14.05
C ILE A 371 15.38 16.73 13.37
N PHE A 372 16.12 15.65 13.20
CA PHE A 372 15.58 14.36 12.77
C PHE A 372 15.30 13.48 13.97
N THR A 373 14.09 12.97 14.09
CA THR A 373 13.69 12.04 15.16
C THR A 373 13.26 10.72 14.57
N VAL A 374 13.92 9.64 14.97
CA VAL A 374 13.61 8.25 14.61
C VAL A 374 13.07 7.53 15.82
N VAL A 375 11.90 6.89 15.69
CA VAL A 375 11.28 6.06 16.71
C VAL A 375 11.19 4.63 16.20
N LEU A 376 11.76 3.68 16.93
CA LEU A 376 11.79 2.25 16.58
C LEU A 376 11.12 1.44 17.69
N PRO A 377 10.35 0.39 17.36
CA PRO A 377 9.96 -0.63 18.33
C PRO A 377 11.22 -1.27 18.94
N ALA A 378 11.27 -1.36 20.26
CA ALA A 378 12.44 -1.82 20.96
C ALA A 378 12.07 -2.67 22.18
N THR A 379 12.98 -3.53 22.59
CA THR A 379 12.86 -4.31 23.83
C THR A 379 14.08 -4.06 24.70
N SER A 380 13.85 -3.98 26.02
CA SER A 380 14.95 -3.93 26.99
C SER A 380 14.98 -5.25 27.73
N GLU A 381 16.11 -5.95 27.69
CA GLU A 381 16.37 -7.05 28.62
C GLU A 381 16.62 -6.42 30.00
N ARG A 382 15.57 -6.34 30.84
CA ARG A 382 15.79 -6.13 32.26
C ARG A 382 16.64 -7.30 32.73
N ALA A 383 17.82 -7.02 33.31
CA ALA A 383 18.53 -7.99 34.10
C ALA A 383 17.54 -8.52 35.14
N ASP A 384 17.07 -9.77 34.97
CA ASP A 384 16.29 -10.51 35.96
C ASP A 384 17.21 -10.79 37.18
N THR A 385 17.53 -9.74 37.94
CA THR A 385 18.25 -9.82 39.22
C THR A 385 17.23 -9.86 40.34
N ASN A 386 16.25 -10.79 40.28
CA ASN A 386 15.47 -11.19 41.45
C ASN A 386 14.66 -12.46 41.17
N ARG A 387 15.34 -13.60 41.01
CA ARG A 387 14.79 -14.91 41.31
C ARG A 387 15.93 -15.76 41.89
N ASN A 388 16.18 -15.57 43.16
CA ASN A 388 16.69 -16.57 44.06
C ASN A 388 16.02 -16.44 45.41
#